data_4482141b9574b39c012d4aefc4277106
#
_entry.id   4482141b9574b39c012d4aefc4277106
#
_cell.length_a   1.000
_cell.length_b   1.000
_cell.length_c   1.000
_cell.angle_alpha   90.00
_cell.angle_beta   90.00
_cell.angle_gamma   90.00
#
_symmetry.space_group_name_H-M   'P 1'
#
loop_
_entity.id
_entity.type
_entity.pdbx_description
1 polymer ?
#
loop_
_entity_poly.entity_id
_entity_poly.type
_entity_poly.pdbx_seq_one_letter_code
_entity_poly.pdbx_strand_id
1 'polypeptide(L)'
;MYNVIICCDSASSLYDRLCAVRHYFETPVFGGEERPLNLLETGRVSQISAQAPILILPKALHEPVIGSGAVFAVIANSDFFQAEELRRQFPGAQILTGGMHQQDALTFSSFDGEQAVISLQAALVTLAGRELLPQEFPLFRREDTKRFDLLACAALLLLCGKSSQLPGITL
;
A
#
# COMPACT_ATOMS: atom_id res chain seq x y z
N MET A 1 6.29 8.96 12.37
CA MET A 1 5.22 9.40 11.44
C MET A 1 5.34 8.60 10.15
N TYR A 2 4.24 8.10 9.63
CA TYR A 2 4.19 7.43 8.32
C TYR A 2 3.76 8.45 7.26
N ASN A 3 4.56 8.61 6.20
CA ASN A 3 4.25 9.53 5.11
C ASN A 3 3.76 8.73 3.91
N VAL A 4 2.49 8.89 3.54
CA VAL A 4 1.85 8.17 2.43
C VAL A 4 1.31 9.17 1.42
N ILE A 5 1.69 9.01 0.17
CA ILE A 5 1.29 9.87 -0.93
C ILE A 5 0.53 9.01 -1.95
N ILE A 6 -0.76 9.30 -2.12
CA ILE A 6 -1.59 8.69 -3.16
C ILE A 6 -1.49 9.57 -4.40
N CYS A 7 -0.93 9.03 -5.47
CA CYS A 7 -0.77 9.74 -6.73
C CYS A 7 -1.93 9.37 -7.66
N CYS A 8 -2.89 10.28 -7.83
CA CYS A 8 -4.01 10.12 -8.76
C CYS A 8 -4.55 11.48 -9.22
N ASP A 9 -5.00 11.56 -10.47
CA ASP A 9 -5.48 12.80 -11.09
C ASP A 9 -6.90 13.21 -10.65
N SER A 10 -7.57 12.37 -9.88
CA SER A 10 -8.92 12.62 -9.35
C SER A 10 -9.06 12.00 -7.98
N ALA A 11 -9.95 12.55 -7.16
CA ALA A 11 -10.29 11.99 -5.85
C ALA A 11 -10.50 10.47 -5.92
N SER A 12 -9.84 9.73 -5.04
CA SER A 12 -9.90 8.28 -5.03
C SER A 12 -10.67 7.76 -3.82
N SER A 13 -11.42 6.69 -4.04
CA SER A 13 -12.06 5.94 -2.94
C SER A 13 -11.03 5.42 -1.93
N LEU A 14 -9.79 5.24 -2.35
CA LEU A 14 -8.70 4.76 -1.51
C LEU A 14 -8.36 5.76 -0.40
N TYR A 15 -8.35 7.07 -0.70
CA TYR A 15 -8.09 8.10 0.33
C TYR A 15 -9.11 8.03 1.45
N ASP A 16 -10.39 7.98 1.12
CA ASP A 16 -11.48 7.91 2.09
C ASP A 16 -11.41 6.64 2.93
N ARG A 17 -11.08 5.51 2.29
CA ARG A 17 -10.90 4.21 3.00
C ARG A 17 -9.72 4.24 3.96
N LEU A 18 -8.59 4.76 3.54
CA LEU A 18 -7.41 4.90 4.43
C LEU A 18 -7.70 5.85 5.60
N CYS A 19 -8.47 6.91 5.38
CA CYS A 19 -8.95 7.77 6.45
C CYS A 19 -9.86 7.02 7.44
N ALA A 20 -10.78 6.19 6.95
CA ALA A 20 -11.69 5.42 7.79
C ALA A 20 -10.97 4.38 8.67
N VAL A 21 -9.89 3.79 8.17
CA VAL A 21 -9.10 2.78 8.89
C VAL A 21 -7.83 3.35 9.54
N ARG A 22 -7.71 4.67 9.59
CA ARG A 22 -6.52 5.38 10.08
C ARG A 22 -6.06 4.90 11.47
N HIS A 23 -6.99 4.63 12.37
CA HIS A 23 -6.69 4.17 13.73
C HIS A 23 -5.89 2.88 13.78
N TYR A 24 -6.02 1.97 12.79
CA TYR A 24 -5.22 0.75 12.73
C TYR A 24 -3.74 1.03 12.46
N PHE A 25 -3.43 2.09 11.72
CA PHE A 25 -2.03 2.49 11.48
C PHE A 25 -1.42 3.16 12.70
N GLU A 26 -2.19 3.93 13.42
CA GLU A 26 -1.74 4.76 14.54
C GLU A 26 -1.64 3.98 15.87
N THR A 27 -2.44 2.93 16.05
CA THR A 27 -2.41 2.10 17.25
C THR A 27 -1.06 1.38 17.41
N PRO A 28 -0.37 1.51 18.54
CA PRO A 28 0.89 0.82 18.78
C PRO A 28 0.69 -0.70 18.82
N VAL A 29 1.66 -1.45 18.28
CA VAL A 29 1.72 -2.91 18.41
C VAL A 29 2.73 -3.24 19.50
N PHE A 30 2.31 -3.92 20.55
CA PHE A 30 3.18 -4.43 21.62
C PHE A 30 4.14 -3.40 22.22
N GLY A 31 3.62 -2.27 22.71
CA GLY A 31 4.43 -1.27 23.43
C GLY A 31 5.31 -0.38 22.52
N GLY A 32 5.09 -0.43 21.22
CA GLY A 32 5.73 0.49 20.28
C GLY A 32 5.19 1.92 20.41
N GLU A 33 5.90 2.90 19.85
CA GLU A 33 5.44 4.28 19.80
C GLU A 33 4.25 4.44 18.82
N GLU A 34 3.31 5.30 19.20
CA GLU A 34 2.29 5.78 18.26
C GLU A 34 2.96 6.55 17.11
N ARG A 35 2.64 6.16 15.88
CA ARG A 35 3.15 6.86 14.71
C ARG A 35 1.98 7.35 13.86
N PRO A 36 1.71 8.66 13.91
CA PRO A 36 0.61 9.23 13.12
C PRO A 36 0.81 9.00 11.62
N LEU A 37 -0.30 8.75 10.94
CA LEU A 37 -0.36 8.62 9.49
C LEU A 37 -0.54 10.01 8.86
N ASN A 38 0.46 10.44 8.08
CA ASN A 38 0.35 11.61 7.22
C ASN A 38 -0.05 11.14 5.82
N LEU A 39 -1.26 11.44 5.41
CA LEU A 39 -1.85 11.00 4.15
C LEU A 39 -2.06 12.21 3.24
N LEU A 40 -1.48 12.16 2.05
CA LEU A 40 -1.62 13.16 1.02
C LEU A 40 -2.15 12.51 -0.26
N GLU A 41 -3.14 13.12 -0.91
CA GLU A 41 -3.58 12.75 -2.24
C GLU A 41 -3.26 13.89 -3.22
N THR A 42 -2.64 13.58 -4.35
CA THR A 42 -2.24 14.58 -5.34
C THR A 42 -2.12 14.01 -6.75
N GLY A 43 -2.51 14.79 -7.75
CA GLY A 43 -2.32 14.46 -9.17
C GLY A 43 -0.92 14.76 -9.69
N ARG A 44 -0.11 15.50 -8.94
CA ARG A 44 1.25 15.90 -9.36
C ARG A 44 2.24 15.72 -8.22
N VAL A 45 3.31 15.00 -8.51
CA VAL A 45 4.46 14.88 -7.60
C VAL A 45 5.73 15.22 -8.36
N SER A 46 6.21 16.45 -8.20
CA SER A 46 7.45 16.93 -8.81
C SER A 46 8.66 16.77 -7.90
N GLN A 47 8.46 16.83 -6.58
CA GLN A 47 9.51 16.66 -5.58
C GLN A 47 8.94 16.10 -4.29
N ILE A 48 9.63 15.12 -3.72
CA ILE A 48 9.28 14.50 -2.44
C ILE A 48 10.35 14.83 -1.43
N SER A 49 9.98 15.56 -0.38
CA SER A 49 10.87 15.96 0.72
C SER A 49 10.44 15.33 2.06
N ALA A 50 9.80 14.18 2.01
CA ALA A 50 9.36 13.44 3.19
C ALA A 50 10.38 12.36 3.57
N GLN A 51 10.46 12.05 4.87
CA GLN A 51 11.28 10.94 5.33
C GLN A 51 10.59 9.61 5.03
N ALA A 52 11.27 8.72 4.29
CA ALA A 52 10.82 7.37 3.94
C ALA A 52 9.36 7.32 3.42
N PRO A 53 8.99 8.12 2.37
CA PRO A 53 7.64 8.16 1.88
C PRO A 53 7.25 6.83 1.21
N ILE A 54 5.97 6.48 1.34
CA ILE A 54 5.33 5.39 0.61
C ILE A 54 4.45 6.03 -0.47
N LEU A 55 4.67 5.66 -1.72
CA LEU A 55 3.83 6.08 -2.83
C LEU A 55 2.78 5.03 -3.12
N ILE A 56 1.55 5.46 -3.41
CA ILE A 56 0.48 4.58 -3.89
C ILE A 56 0.02 5.09 -5.26
N LEU A 57 0.07 4.20 -6.24
CA LEU A 57 -0.25 4.47 -7.65
C LEU A 57 -1.48 3.64 -8.06
N PRO A 58 -2.71 4.13 -7.82
CA PRO A 58 -3.93 3.36 -8.08
C PRO A 58 -4.29 3.29 -9.56
N LYS A 59 -3.87 4.28 -10.36
CA LYS A 59 -4.17 4.40 -11.79
C LYS A 59 -3.00 5.04 -12.53
N ALA A 60 -2.99 4.90 -13.87
CA ALA A 60 -2.09 5.66 -14.72
C ALA A 60 -2.27 7.17 -14.47
N LEU A 61 -1.17 7.89 -14.48
CA LEU A 61 -1.11 9.34 -14.28
C LEU A 61 -0.88 10.03 -15.64
N HIS A 62 -1.42 11.24 -15.80
CA HIS A 62 -1.17 12.05 -16.99
C HIS A 62 0.28 12.54 -17.03
N GLU A 63 0.85 12.81 -15.86
CA GLU A 63 2.24 13.20 -15.74
C GLU A 63 3.02 12.17 -14.91
N PRO A 64 4.27 11.87 -15.28
CA PRO A 64 5.08 10.93 -14.50
C PRO A 64 5.37 11.51 -13.12
N VAL A 65 5.41 10.64 -12.12
CA VAL A 65 5.92 11.01 -10.80
C VAL A 65 7.44 11.19 -10.92
N ILE A 66 7.89 12.41 -10.78
CA ILE A 66 9.33 12.71 -10.76
C ILE A 66 9.74 12.83 -9.29
N GLY A 67 10.29 11.76 -8.73
CA GLY A 67 10.78 11.75 -7.36
C GLY A 67 12.26 12.14 -7.29
N SER A 68 12.57 13.25 -6.67
CA SER A 68 13.93 13.54 -6.19
C SER A 68 13.97 13.23 -4.69
N GLY A 69 14.17 11.98 -4.31
CA GLY A 69 14.25 11.60 -2.90
C GLY A 69 14.17 10.07 -2.73
N ALA A 70 14.66 9.57 -1.60
CA ALA A 70 14.59 8.17 -1.29
C ALA A 70 13.14 7.77 -0.94
N VAL A 71 12.45 7.12 -1.88
CA VAL A 71 11.15 6.49 -1.66
C VAL A 71 11.38 5.16 -0.96
N PHE A 72 10.64 4.89 0.12
CA PHE A 72 10.75 3.62 0.85
C PHE A 72 10.07 2.48 0.10
N ALA A 73 8.84 2.71 -0.35
CA ALA A 73 8.07 1.72 -1.09
C ALA A 73 7.12 2.37 -2.09
N VAL A 74 6.82 1.65 -3.16
CA VAL A 74 5.80 1.99 -4.14
C VAL A 74 4.79 0.86 -4.18
N ILE A 75 3.53 1.17 -3.88
CA ILE A 75 2.38 0.27 -4.02
C ILE A 75 1.66 0.65 -5.30
N ALA A 76 1.64 -0.22 -6.28
CA ALA A 76 1.12 0.10 -7.61
C ALA A 76 0.12 -0.93 -8.12
N ASN A 77 -0.93 -0.44 -8.78
CA ASN A 77 -1.90 -1.28 -9.46
C ASN A 77 -1.28 -1.88 -10.73
N SER A 78 -1.14 -3.20 -10.78
CA SER A 78 -0.51 -3.92 -11.90
C SER A 78 -1.30 -3.84 -13.21
N ASP A 79 -2.58 -3.44 -13.17
CA ASP A 79 -3.34 -3.17 -14.40
C ASP A 79 -2.79 -1.97 -15.18
N PHE A 80 -2.03 -1.08 -14.53
CA PHE A 80 -1.51 0.16 -15.12
C PHE A 80 0.01 0.27 -15.07
N PHE A 81 0.70 -0.48 -14.21
CA PHE A 81 2.13 -0.33 -13.97
C PHE A 81 2.86 -1.66 -13.99
N GLN A 82 4.01 -1.67 -14.64
CA GLN A 82 4.91 -2.83 -14.63
C GLN A 82 5.98 -2.67 -13.54
N ALA A 83 6.22 -3.73 -12.78
CA ALA A 83 7.18 -3.70 -11.66
C ALA A 83 8.60 -3.30 -12.11
N GLU A 84 9.03 -3.71 -13.30
CA GLU A 84 10.36 -3.40 -13.83
C GLU A 84 10.54 -1.94 -14.20
N GLU A 85 9.49 -1.30 -14.70
CA GLU A 85 9.50 0.15 -14.99
C GLU A 85 9.59 0.94 -13.68
N LEU A 86 8.81 0.55 -12.68
CA LEU A 86 8.84 1.18 -11.36
C LEU A 86 10.20 1.00 -10.67
N ARG A 87 10.86 -0.17 -10.79
CA ARG A 87 12.21 -0.36 -10.25
C ARG A 87 13.24 0.56 -10.90
N ARG A 88 13.10 0.83 -12.21
CA ARG A 88 13.98 1.78 -12.91
C ARG A 88 13.70 3.22 -12.50
N GLN A 89 12.43 3.58 -12.27
CA GLN A 89 12.02 4.91 -11.89
C GLN A 89 12.32 5.23 -10.41
N PHE A 90 12.20 4.24 -9.52
CA PHE A 90 12.42 4.38 -8.08
C PHE A 90 13.52 3.40 -7.60
N PRO A 91 14.77 3.64 -7.95
CA PRO A 91 15.86 2.75 -7.55
C PRO A 91 16.01 2.74 -6.03
N GLY A 92 16.07 1.53 -5.46
CA GLY A 92 16.16 1.31 -4.01
C GLY A 92 14.82 1.27 -3.27
N ALA A 93 13.70 1.62 -3.90
CA ALA A 93 12.39 1.43 -3.31
C ALA A 93 11.93 -0.03 -3.39
N GLN A 94 11.15 -0.47 -2.40
CA GLN A 94 10.42 -1.73 -2.50
C GLN A 94 9.22 -1.54 -3.45
N ILE A 95 9.14 -2.35 -4.51
CA ILE A 95 8.02 -2.29 -5.45
C ILE A 95 7.03 -3.40 -5.11
N LEU A 96 5.83 -2.99 -4.72
CA LEU A 96 4.72 -3.85 -4.36
C LEU A 96 3.60 -3.67 -5.37
N THR A 97 3.58 -4.49 -6.42
CA THR A 97 2.45 -4.53 -7.34
C THR A 97 1.29 -5.29 -6.71
N GLY A 98 0.09 -4.75 -6.87
CA GLY A 98 -1.14 -5.36 -6.43
C GLY A 98 -2.11 -5.57 -7.58
N GLY A 99 -2.59 -6.80 -7.75
CA GLY A 99 -3.51 -7.17 -8.81
C GLY A 99 -3.85 -8.65 -8.83
N MET A 100 -4.17 -9.16 -10.02
CA MET A 100 -4.60 -10.55 -10.21
C MET A 100 -3.57 -11.39 -10.97
N HIS A 101 -2.39 -10.85 -11.25
CA HIS A 101 -1.35 -11.58 -11.96
C HIS A 101 -0.49 -12.40 -11.00
N GLN A 102 -0.01 -13.55 -11.45
CA GLN A 102 0.85 -14.43 -10.64
C GLN A 102 2.19 -13.80 -10.23
N GLN A 103 2.59 -12.74 -10.91
CA GLN A 103 3.84 -12.01 -10.62
C GLN A 103 3.63 -10.82 -9.68
N ASP A 104 2.39 -10.55 -9.27
CA ASP A 104 2.11 -9.46 -8.34
C ASP A 104 2.67 -9.78 -6.95
N ALA A 105 3.21 -8.77 -6.29
CA ALA A 105 3.70 -8.91 -4.93
C ALA A 105 2.56 -9.20 -3.94
N LEU A 106 1.37 -8.64 -4.20
CA LEU A 106 0.13 -8.93 -3.49
C LEU A 106 -0.97 -9.32 -4.48
N THR A 107 -1.67 -10.40 -4.17
CA THR A 107 -2.83 -10.87 -4.94
C THR A 107 -3.88 -11.43 -4.00
N PHE A 108 -5.00 -11.92 -4.55
CA PHE A 108 -6.00 -12.64 -3.79
C PHE A 108 -5.83 -14.14 -3.98
N SER A 109 -5.72 -14.89 -2.89
CA SER A 109 -5.89 -16.35 -2.93
C SER A 109 -7.36 -16.74 -2.85
N SER A 110 -8.21 -15.87 -2.26
CA SER A 110 -9.66 -16.02 -2.24
C SER A 110 -10.31 -14.63 -2.22
N PHE A 111 -11.41 -14.47 -2.94
CA PHE A 111 -12.19 -13.24 -2.99
C PHE A 111 -13.66 -13.60 -3.15
N ASP A 112 -14.36 -13.78 -2.03
CA ASP A 112 -15.75 -14.23 -2.00
C ASP A 112 -16.58 -13.47 -0.97
N GLY A 113 -17.78 -13.05 -1.38
CA GLY A 113 -18.73 -12.36 -0.51
C GLY A 113 -18.11 -11.20 0.29
N GLU A 114 -18.22 -11.31 1.61
CA GLU A 114 -17.70 -10.32 2.57
C GLU A 114 -16.26 -10.63 3.03
N GLN A 115 -15.66 -11.69 2.51
CA GLN A 115 -14.31 -12.11 2.89
C GLN A 115 -13.36 -12.07 1.70
N ALA A 116 -12.11 -11.73 1.98
CA ALA A 116 -11.02 -11.86 1.05
C ALA A 116 -9.79 -12.41 1.79
N VAL A 117 -8.98 -13.19 1.10
CA VAL A 117 -7.68 -13.61 1.59
C VAL A 117 -6.63 -13.02 0.66
N ILE A 118 -5.80 -12.13 1.21
CA ILE A 118 -4.71 -11.53 0.47
C ILE A 118 -3.48 -12.40 0.66
N SER A 119 -2.82 -12.70 -0.44
CA SER A 119 -1.57 -13.44 -0.48
C SER A 119 -0.41 -12.50 -0.78
N LEU A 120 0.55 -12.42 0.14
CA LEU A 120 1.85 -11.82 -0.08
C LEU A 120 2.73 -12.86 -0.79
N GLN A 121 3.15 -12.59 -2.03
CA GLN A 121 3.89 -13.52 -2.86
C GLN A 121 5.42 -13.38 -2.74
N ALA A 122 5.89 -12.21 -2.29
CA ALA A 122 7.32 -11.92 -2.14
C ALA A 122 7.59 -11.36 -0.73
N ALA A 123 8.77 -11.61 -0.20
CA ALA A 123 9.19 -11.00 1.06
C ALA A 123 9.20 -9.47 0.94
N LEU A 124 8.78 -8.79 1.99
CA LEU A 124 8.87 -7.34 2.11
C LEU A 124 9.57 -6.93 3.42
N VAL A 125 10.18 -5.76 3.42
CA VAL A 125 10.78 -5.18 4.61
C VAL A 125 9.86 -4.09 5.15
N THR A 126 9.48 -4.18 6.41
CA THR A 126 8.65 -3.17 7.07
C THR A 126 9.43 -1.88 7.32
N LEU A 127 8.73 -0.77 7.59
CA LEU A 127 9.36 0.50 8.00
C LEU A 127 10.19 0.40 9.28
N ALA A 128 10.01 -0.66 10.07
CA ALA A 128 10.84 -0.98 11.23
C ALA A 128 12.06 -1.85 10.90
N GLY A 129 12.31 -2.15 9.62
CA GLY A 129 13.41 -2.99 9.17
C GLY A 129 13.21 -4.49 9.40
N ARG A 130 11.99 -4.95 9.71
CA ARG A 130 11.69 -6.37 9.88
C ARG A 130 11.28 -6.97 8.54
N GLU A 131 11.82 -8.13 8.23
CA GLU A 131 11.39 -8.89 7.07
C GLU A 131 10.08 -9.64 7.36
N LEU A 132 9.14 -9.55 6.44
CA LEU A 132 7.90 -10.31 6.42
C LEU A 132 7.95 -11.27 5.24
N LEU A 133 7.86 -12.56 5.54
CA LEU A 133 7.90 -13.62 4.53
C LEU A 133 6.54 -13.79 3.83
N PRO A 134 6.51 -14.40 2.64
CA PRO A 134 5.28 -14.75 1.94
C PRO A 134 4.31 -15.51 2.82
N GLN A 135 3.07 -15.03 2.89
CA GLN A 135 1.99 -15.64 3.67
C GLN A 135 0.63 -15.06 3.29
N GLU A 136 -0.42 -15.62 3.84
CA GLU A 136 -1.79 -15.22 3.58
C GLU A 136 -2.40 -14.47 4.76
N PHE A 137 -3.27 -13.50 4.43
CA PHE A 137 -3.95 -12.65 5.40
C PHE A 137 -5.44 -12.60 5.09
N PRO A 138 -6.29 -13.19 5.93
CA PRO A 138 -7.73 -13.00 5.80
C PRO A 138 -8.12 -11.58 6.23
N LEU A 139 -9.13 -11.01 5.58
CA LEU A 139 -9.75 -9.75 5.96
C LEU A 139 -11.22 -9.73 5.55
N PHE A 140 -11.97 -8.80 6.14
CA PHE A 140 -13.34 -8.53 5.73
C PHE A 140 -13.39 -7.35 4.77
N ARG A 141 -14.33 -7.38 3.82
CA ARG A 141 -14.54 -6.32 2.85
C ARG A 141 -16.02 -5.91 2.79
N ARG A 142 -16.25 -4.67 2.39
CA ARG A 142 -17.58 -4.22 1.96
C ARG A 142 -17.75 -4.52 0.47
N GLU A 143 -18.98 -4.76 0.04
CA GLU A 143 -19.28 -5.09 -1.36
C GLU A 143 -18.79 -4.06 -2.38
N ASP A 144 -18.82 -2.77 -2.00
CA ASP A 144 -18.41 -1.65 -2.84
C ASP A 144 -16.89 -1.43 -2.91
N THR A 145 -16.09 -2.24 -2.20
CA THR A 145 -14.64 -2.04 -2.13
C THR A 145 -13.95 -2.52 -3.39
N LYS A 146 -13.20 -1.63 -4.04
CA LYS A 146 -12.38 -1.97 -5.20
C LYS A 146 -11.25 -2.91 -4.79
N ARG A 147 -10.93 -3.86 -5.66
CA ARG A 147 -9.86 -4.85 -5.41
C ARG A 147 -8.52 -4.20 -5.09
N PHE A 148 -8.11 -3.22 -5.87
CA PHE A 148 -6.84 -2.54 -5.62
C PHE A 148 -6.84 -1.76 -4.30
N ASP A 149 -7.96 -1.14 -3.91
CA ASP A 149 -8.05 -0.43 -2.62
C ASP A 149 -7.79 -1.38 -1.44
N LEU A 150 -8.32 -2.62 -1.51
CA LEU A 150 -8.03 -3.67 -0.51
C LEU A 150 -6.54 -4.03 -0.48
N LEU A 151 -5.96 -4.30 -1.65
CA LEU A 151 -4.54 -4.66 -1.76
C LEU A 151 -3.63 -3.53 -1.27
N ALA A 152 -3.95 -2.28 -1.61
CA ALA A 152 -3.19 -1.12 -1.19
C ALA A 152 -3.26 -0.88 0.33
N CYS A 153 -4.45 -1.01 0.93
CA CYS A 153 -4.62 -0.90 2.38
C CYS A 153 -3.85 -2.02 3.11
N ALA A 154 -3.94 -3.26 2.62
CA ALA A 154 -3.20 -4.38 3.19
C ALA A 154 -1.69 -4.18 3.06
N ALA A 155 -1.20 -3.82 1.86
CA ALA A 155 0.22 -3.54 1.63
C ALA A 155 0.75 -2.47 2.59
N LEU A 156 -0.01 -1.39 2.77
CA LEU A 156 0.37 -0.31 3.69
C LEU A 156 0.45 -0.81 5.13
N LEU A 157 -0.53 -1.61 5.59
CA LEU A 157 -0.51 -2.21 6.94
C LEU A 157 0.69 -3.14 7.13
N LEU A 158 0.99 -3.97 6.12
CA LEU A 158 2.16 -4.85 6.15
C LEU A 158 3.47 -4.05 6.24
N LEU A 159 3.63 -3.00 5.44
CA LEU A 159 4.79 -2.09 5.49
C LEU A 159 4.92 -1.40 6.86
N CYS A 160 3.80 -1.04 7.48
CA CYS A 160 3.76 -0.48 8.82
C CYS A 160 3.98 -1.51 9.94
N GLY A 161 4.15 -2.80 9.61
CA GLY A 161 4.34 -3.88 10.59
C GLY A 161 3.07 -4.24 11.35
N LYS A 162 1.89 -4.01 10.74
CA LYS A 162 0.56 -4.20 11.35
C LYS A 162 -0.16 -5.45 10.82
N SER A 163 0.58 -6.45 10.38
CA SER A 163 0.02 -7.69 9.81
C SER A 163 -1.00 -8.38 10.71
N SER A 164 -0.78 -8.36 12.03
CA SER A 164 -1.68 -8.95 13.02
C SER A 164 -3.05 -8.27 13.12
N GLN A 165 -3.22 -7.09 12.57
CA GLN A 165 -4.49 -6.36 12.60
C GLN A 165 -5.37 -6.67 11.38
N LEU A 166 -4.80 -7.21 10.29
CA LEU A 166 -5.53 -7.51 9.06
C LEU A 166 -6.78 -8.38 9.28
N PRO A 167 -6.74 -9.46 10.09
CA PRO A 167 -7.92 -10.32 10.30
C PRO A 167 -9.12 -9.62 10.97
N GLY A 168 -8.89 -8.49 11.64
CA GLY A 168 -9.94 -7.73 12.32
C GLY A 168 -10.43 -6.51 11.55
N ILE A 169 -9.89 -6.25 10.37
CA ILE A 169 -10.23 -5.07 9.57
C ILE A 169 -11.36 -5.38 8.60
N THR A 170 -12.32 -4.46 8.52
CA THR A 170 -13.32 -4.40 7.45
C THR A 170 -13.03 -3.18 6.57
N LEU A 171 -12.72 -3.41 5.32
CA LEU A 171 -12.35 -2.40 4.33
C LEU A 171 -13.44 -2.18 3.31
#